data_439a2dec65d0b4bf19f317912e773c1c
#
_entry.id   439a2dec65d0b4bf19f317912e773c1c
#
_cell.length_a   1.000
_cell.length_b   1.000
_cell.length_c   1.000
_cell.angle_alpha   90.00
_cell.angle_beta   90.00
_cell.angle_gamma   90.00
#
_symmetry.space_group_name_H-M   'P 1'
#
loop_
_entity.id
_entity.type
_entity.pdbx_description
1 polymer ?
#
loop_
_entity_poly.entity_id
_entity_poly.type
_entity_poly.pdbx_seq_one_letter_code
_entity_poly.pdbx_strand_id
1 'polypeptide(L)'
;MRITLADIAKKAGVSTAAVSQVLNNHAHAKALRPETRAKILQAVIESGYSRNEAAAEIRTGLSKTIALLLEFSHSAVRGAAANEILLGLLNATAQHGYNVRICNLSNLELVQQELVKYNIRYAACFAFSPLLQEEIGNFCKARDIALCYIEDSCRNDFPLVYSDDQAATREIVRKLFAEGHRRIAVVKPEDDIRYSVERCNGVAAGLQEFGLKLNPLWISAHHDPVEHFADLESWFHLPEEERPTAFICFDDNRAAQVLITALRFGIRIPDSCRIFGFGNTLARQLYYPVGTVVQAFEKMGEAVLDILTGKTENKTAPARYLFPSEIKDAQPKPDSETTSGKTCGI
;
A
#
# COMPACT_ATOMS: atom_id res chain seq x y z
N MET A 1 14.24 -17.38 37.11
CA MET A 1 15.25 -16.30 37.26
C MET A 1 15.54 -15.75 35.83
N ARG A 2 15.53 -14.44 35.62
CA ARG A 2 15.71 -13.88 34.25
C ARG A 2 17.21 -13.89 33.94
N ILE A 3 17.60 -14.56 32.87
CA ILE A 3 18.99 -14.65 32.42
C ILE A 3 19.48 -13.28 31.93
N THR A 4 20.66 -12.87 32.35
CA THR A 4 21.24 -11.57 32.07
C THR A 4 22.41 -11.67 31.07
N LEU A 5 22.85 -10.52 30.51
CA LEU A 5 24.07 -10.45 29.69
C LEU A 5 25.32 -10.96 30.43
N ALA A 6 25.36 -10.76 31.75
CA ALA A 6 26.47 -11.26 32.58
C ALA A 6 26.50 -12.77 32.67
N ASP A 7 25.34 -13.42 32.72
CA ASP A 7 25.24 -14.89 32.74
C ASP A 7 25.70 -15.50 31.40
N ILE A 8 25.36 -14.84 30.27
CA ILE A 8 25.83 -15.26 28.95
C ILE A 8 27.36 -15.05 28.84
N ALA A 9 27.86 -13.92 29.30
CA ALA A 9 29.30 -13.62 29.29
C ALA A 9 30.06 -14.67 30.09
N LYS A 10 29.59 -15.03 31.29
CA LYS A 10 30.16 -16.07 32.14
C LYS A 10 30.13 -17.43 31.45
N LYS A 11 29.00 -17.80 30.83
CA LYS A 11 28.84 -19.09 30.13
C LYS A 11 29.72 -19.21 28.88
N ALA A 12 29.88 -18.11 28.11
CA ALA A 12 30.71 -18.06 26.92
C ALA A 12 32.21 -17.80 27.19
N GLY A 13 32.59 -17.47 28.45
CA GLY A 13 33.97 -17.17 28.82
C GLY A 13 34.48 -15.87 28.21
N VAL A 14 33.65 -14.85 28.08
CA VAL A 14 33.96 -13.55 27.44
C VAL A 14 33.47 -12.38 28.29
N SER A 15 33.85 -11.14 27.91
CA SER A 15 33.32 -9.95 28.58
C SER A 15 31.86 -9.67 28.18
N THR A 16 31.09 -9.01 29.04
CA THR A 16 29.74 -8.55 28.75
C THR A 16 29.71 -7.58 27.56
N ALA A 17 30.80 -6.82 27.34
CA ALA A 17 30.94 -5.96 26.17
C ALA A 17 31.02 -6.77 24.87
N ALA A 18 31.76 -7.88 24.85
CA ALA A 18 31.83 -8.77 23.68
C ALA A 18 30.48 -9.40 23.35
N VAL A 19 29.72 -9.87 24.37
CA VAL A 19 28.35 -10.37 24.19
C VAL A 19 27.46 -9.27 23.62
N SER A 20 27.49 -8.07 24.18
CA SER A 20 26.70 -6.93 23.71
C SER A 20 27.03 -6.56 22.25
N GLN A 21 28.31 -6.58 21.87
CA GLN A 21 28.74 -6.29 20.49
C GLN A 21 28.20 -7.32 19.49
N VAL A 22 28.24 -8.62 19.84
CA VAL A 22 27.73 -9.69 18.98
C VAL A 22 26.20 -9.59 18.83
N LEU A 23 25.49 -9.38 19.94
CA LEU A 23 24.03 -9.29 19.92
C LEU A 23 23.50 -8.02 19.25
N ASN A 24 24.30 -6.95 19.20
CA ASN A 24 23.95 -5.69 18.52
C ASN A 24 24.43 -5.63 17.07
N ASN A 25 25.08 -6.68 16.58
CA ASN A 25 25.67 -6.73 15.24
C ASN A 25 26.55 -5.49 14.90
N HIS A 26 27.20 -4.90 15.93
CA HIS A 26 28.08 -3.75 15.74
C HIS A 26 29.26 -4.09 14.80
N ALA A 27 29.76 -3.08 14.06
CA ALA A 27 30.93 -3.25 13.18
C ALA A 27 32.13 -3.90 13.92
N HIS A 28 32.30 -3.59 15.19
CA HIS A 28 33.32 -4.22 16.06
C HIS A 28 33.06 -5.71 16.36
N ALA A 29 31.82 -6.21 16.19
CA ALA A 29 31.58 -7.65 16.30
C ALA A 29 32.25 -8.45 15.18
N LYS A 30 32.54 -7.82 14.03
CA LYS A 30 33.31 -8.40 12.93
C LYS A 30 34.78 -8.56 13.27
N ALA A 31 35.30 -7.81 14.25
CA ALA A 31 36.67 -7.91 14.74
C ALA A 31 36.90 -9.05 15.73
N LEU A 32 35.82 -9.67 16.27
CA LEU A 32 35.89 -10.85 17.10
C LEU A 32 36.16 -12.10 16.25
N ARG A 33 37.01 -13.00 16.78
CA ARG A 33 37.26 -14.30 16.11
C ARG A 33 35.96 -15.04 15.86
N PRO A 34 35.79 -15.68 14.70
CA PRO A 34 34.55 -16.41 14.35
C PRO A 34 34.13 -17.43 15.42
N GLU A 35 35.11 -18.12 16.02
CA GLU A 35 34.90 -19.09 17.10
C GLU A 35 34.31 -18.45 18.38
N THR A 36 34.76 -17.24 18.73
CA THR A 36 34.26 -16.48 19.89
C THR A 36 32.81 -16.06 19.65
N ARG A 37 32.52 -15.60 18.42
CA ARG A 37 31.16 -15.25 18.03
C ARG A 37 30.20 -16.46 18.07
N ALA A 38 30.65 -17.62 17.56
CA ALA A 38 29.91 -18.86 17.61
C ALA A 38 29.60 -19.30 19.05
N LYS A 39 30.60 -19.24 19.96
CA LYS A 39 30.41 -19.55 21.40
C LYS A 39 29.37 -18.63 22.06
N ILE A 40 29.38 -17.33 21.76
CA ILE A 40 28.40 -16.39 22.30
C ILE A 40 26.99 -16.74 21.81
N LEU A 41 26.81 -16.95 20.50
CA LEU A 41 25.52 -17.30 19.93
C LEU A 41 24.98 -18.64 20.48
N GLN A 42 25.86 -19.63 20.64
CA GLN A 42 25.52 -20.91 21.23
C GLN A 42 25.05 -20.74 22.68
N ALA A 43 25.79 -19.96 23.49
CA ALA A 43 25.43 -19.68 24.89
C ALA A 43 24.08 -18.96 25.01
N VAL A 44 23.76 -18.05 24.06
CA VAL A 44 22.45 -17.37 23.99
C VAL A 44 21.32 -18.38 23.72
N ILE A 45 21.48 -19.23 22.71
CA ILE A 45 20.48 -20.24 22.33
C ILE A 45 20.24 -21.21 23.50
N GLU A 46 21.29 -21.79 24.04
CA GLU A 46 21.21 -22.78 25.12
C GLU A 46 20.63 -22.23 26.42
N SER A 47 20.80 -20.93 26.69
CA SER A 47 20.29 -20.30 27.90
C SER A 47 18.86 -19.78 27.76
N GLY A 48 18.32 -19.75 26.53
CA GLY A 48 17.01 -19.12 26.28
C GLY A 48 17.03 -17.61 26.56
N TYR A 49 18.19 -16.98 26.48
CA TYR A 49 18.31 -15.55 26.71
C TYR A 49 17.55 -14.78 25.62
N SER A 50 16.55 -14.00 26.03
CA SER A 50 15.95 -12.98 25.18
C SER A 50 16.38 -11.59 25.66
N ARG A 51 16.87 -10.80 24.69
CA ARG A 51 17.24 -9.41 24.96
C ARG A 51 16.04 -8.64 25.48
N ASN A 52 16.22 -7.85 26.51
CA ASN A 52 15.23 -6.89 26.95
C ASN A 52 15.35 -5.63 26.08
N GLU A 53 14.65 -5.61 24.95
CA GLU A 53 14.70 -4.47 24.03
C GLU A 53 14.14 -3.20 24.69
N ALA A 54 13.10 -3.32 25.51
CA ALA A 54 12.56 -2.20 26.28
C ALA A 54 13.61 -1.56 27.20
N ALA A 55 14.46 -2.39 27.85
CA ALA A 55 15.56 -1.85 28.66
C ALA A 55 16.69 -1.20 27.81
N ALA A 56 16.89 -1.68 26.58
CA ALA A 56 17.81 -1.06 25.65
C ALA A 56 17.27 0.27 25.12
N GLU A 57 16.00 0.34 24.78
CA GLU A 57 15.29 1.55 24.36
C GLU A 57 15.28 2.62 25.47
N ILE A 58 15.01 2.24 26.72
CA ILE A 58 15.09 3.16 27.87
C ILE A 58 16.51 3.74 28.01
N ARG A 59 17.55 2.92 27.83
CA ARG A 59 18.95 3.36 27.96
C ARG A 59 19.41 4.26 26.83
N THR A 60 18.91 4.02 25.60
CA THR A 60 19.31 4.78 24.40
C THR A 60 18.36 5.95 24.12
N GLY A 61 17.17 5.96 24.75
CA GLY A 61 16.10 6.92 24.46
C GLY A 61 15.48 6.74 23.06
N LEU A 62 15.87 5.69 22.32
CA LEU A 62 15.46 5.46 20.93
C LEU A 62 14.58 4.22 20.85
N SER A 63 13.30 4.41 20.55
CA SER A 63 12.42 3.30 20.15
C SER A 63 12.80 2.82 18.75
N LYS A 64 12.90 1.51 18.59
CA LYS A 64 13.06 0.83 17.30
C LYS A 64 11.71 0.31 16.79
N THR A 65 10.65 0.99 17.13
CA THR A 65 9.30 0.63 16.71
C THR A 65 8.72 1.75 15.85
N ILE A 66 8.17 1.36 14.68
CA ILE A 66 7.40 2.23 13.80
C ILE A 66 5.94 1.91 13.99
N ALA A 67 5.10 2.91 14.26
CA ALA A 67 3.67 2.75 14.25
C ALA A 67 3.12 2.89 12.82
N LEU A 68 2.41 1.88 12.33
CA LEU A 68 1.60 1.97 11.12
C LEU A 68 0.15 2.24 11.54
N LEU A 69 -0.29 3.46 11.28
CA LEU A 69 -1.58 4.00 11.68
C LEU A 69 -2.57 3.82 10.53
N LEU A 70 -3.61 3.01 10.71
CA LEU A 70 -4.55 2.62 9.66
C LEU A 70 -5.97 3.05 10.00
N GLU A 71 -6.63 3.74 9.07
CA GLU A 71 -8.06 4.09 9.16
C GLU A 71 -8.92 2.95 8.60
N PHE A 72 -9.17 1.89 9.39
CA PHE A 72 -9.96 0.74 8.94
C PHE A 72 -11.45 1.03 8.65
N SER A 73 -11.96 2.20 9.00
CA SER A 73 -13.29 2.64 8.55
C SER A 73 -13.34 2.88 7.05
N HIS A 74 -12.24 3.30 6.43
CA HIS A 74 -12.16 3.56 5.00
C HIS A 74 -11.93 2.29 4.18
N SER A 75 -12.68 2.13 3.07
CA SER A 75 -12.65 0.91 2.24
C SER A 75 -11.28 0.67 1.58
N ALA A 76 -10.57 1.71 1.15
CA ALA A 76 -9.24 1.60 0.55
C ALA A 76 -8.20 1.02 1.52
N VAL A 77 -8.30 1.33 2.82
CA VAL A 77 -7.41 0.79 3.85
C VAL A 77 -7.69 -0.69 4.13
N ARG A 78 -8.93 -1.15 3.96
CA ARG A 78 -9.28 -2.57 4.11
C ARG A 78 -8.91 -3.42 2.90
N GLY A 79 -8.45 -2.80 1.82
CA GLY A 79 -8.07 -3.46 0.58
C GLY A 79 -6.64 -3.97 0.54
N ALA A 80 -6.18 -4.36 -0.65
CA ALA A 80 -4.84 -4.90 -0.89
C ALA A 80 -3.73 -3.88 -0.60
N ALA A 81 -4.00 -2.58 -0.77
CA ALA A 81 -3.04 -1.51 -0.56
C ALA A 81 -2.38 -1.54 0.82
N ALA A 82 -3.18 -1.68 1.90
CA ALA A 82 -2.65 -1.74 3.26
C ALA A 82 -1.74 -2.96 3.48
N ASN A 83 -2.08 -4.10 2.87
CA ASN A 83 -1.26 -5.32 2.98
C ASN A 83 0.08 -5.16 2.24
N GLU A 84 0.09 -4.56 1.07
CA GLU A 84 1.33 -4.34 0.31
C GLU A 84 2.22 -3.28 0.98
N ILE A 85 1.65 -2.20 1.49
CA ILE A 85 2.36 -1.19 2.31
C ILE A 85 2.98 -1.85 3.54
N LEU A 86 2.21 -2.68 4.27
CA LEU A 86 2.70 -3.39 5.43
C LEU A 86 3.84 -4.35 5.06
N LEU A 87 3.74 -5.08 3.95
CA LEU A 87 4.79 -5.98 3.47
C LEU A 87 6.09 -5.21 3.20
N GLY A 88 6.03 -4.11 2.46
CA GLY A 88 7.19 -3.26 2.19
C GLY A 88 7.82 -2.70 3.47
N LEU A 89 6.99 -2.23 4.41
CA LEU A 89 7.47 -1.72 5.69
C LEU A 89 8.10 -2.84 6.54
N LEU A 90 7.54 -4.06 6.55
CA LEU A 90 8.11 -5.21 7.25
C LEU A 90 9.46 -5.63 6.63
N ASN A 91 9.58 -5.64 5.31
CA ASN A 91 10.82 -5.95 4.61
C ASN A 91 11.93 -4.94 4.98
N ALA A 92 11.62 -3.65 4.94
CA ALA A 92 12.57 -2.60 5.31
C ALA A 92 12.95 -2.66 6.79
N THR A 93 11.99 -2.84 7.69
CA THR A 93 12.23 -2.87 9.14
C THR A 93 13.04 -4.10 9.56
N ALA A 94 12.80 -5.27 8.96
CA ALA A 94 13.56 -6.49 9.23
C ALA A 94 15.06 -6.32 8.94
N GLN A 95 15.40 -5.65 7.83
CA GLN A 95 16.80 -5.40 7.45
C GLN A 95 17.52 -4.43 8.41
N HIS A 96 16.80 -3.51 9.05
CA HIS A 96 17.33 -2.45 9.88
C HIS A 96 17.12 -2.67 11.39
N GLY A 97 16.49 -3.79 11.78
CA GLY A 97 16.23 -4.16 13.17
C GLY A 97 15.19 -3.24 13.84
N TYR A 98 14.19 -2.81 13.08
CA TYR A 98 12.99 -2.15 13.58
C TYR A 98 11.84 -3.15 13.69
N ASN A 99 10.87 -2.82 14.54
CA ASN A 99 9.59 -3.53 14.66
C ASN A 99 8.46 -2.67 14.09
N VAL A 100 7.38 -3.31 13.65
CA VAL A 100 6.16 -2.61 13.21
C VAL A 100 5.05 -2.84 14.23
N ARG A 101 4.40 -1.77 14.66
CA ARG A 101 3.18 -1.79 15.47
C ARG A 101 2.03 -1.25 14.64
N ILE A 102 1.02 -2.08 14.41
CA ILE A 102 -0.20 -1.67 13.70
C ILE A 102 -1.19 -1.08 14.69
N CYS A 103 -1.69 0.12 14.40
CA CYS A 103 -2.64 0.86 15.23
C CYS A 103 -3.87 1.24 14.41
N ASN A 104 -5.06 1.07 15.01
CA ASN A 104 -6.33 1.42 14.38
C ASN A 104 -6.72 2.87 14.73
N LEU A 105 -6.66 3.77 13.76
CA LEU A 105 -7.01 5.18 13.93
C LEU A 105 -8.49 5.44 14.26
N SER A 106 -9.37 4.46 14.07
CA SER A 106 -10.78 4.61 14.50
C SER A 106 -10.94 4.85 16.01
N ASN A 107 -9.90 4.55 16.80
CA ASN A 107 -9.80 4.93 18.20
C ASN A 107 -8.54 5.77 18.44
N LEU A 108 -8.63 7.04 18.07
CA LEU A 108 -7.50 7.96 18.09
C LEU A 108 -6.91 8.15 19.50
N GLU A 109 -7.74 8.26 20.53
CA GLU A 109 -7.27 8.42 21.92
C GLU A 109 -6.39 7.24 22.36
N LEU A 110 -6.82 6.02 22.07
CA LEU A 110 -6.04 4.82 22.37
C LEU A 110 -4.71 4.83 21.61
N VAL A 111 -4.73 5.21 20.33
CA VAL A 111 -3.51 5.31 19.51
C VAL A 111 -2.54 6.32 20.12
N GLN A 112 -3.01 7.50 20.51
CA GLN A 112 -2.19 8.52 21.16
C GLN A 112 -1.57 8.02 22.48
N GLN A 113 -2.36 7.33 23.30
CA GLN A 113 -1.86 6.70 24.54
C GLN A 113 -0.80 5.63 24.24
N GLU A 114 -0.98 4.81 23.21
CA GLU A 114 -0.02 3.79 22.81
C GLU A 114 1.29 4.38 22.29
N LEU A 115 1.23 5.43 21.47
CA LEU A 115 2.42 6.12 20.98
C LEU A 115 3.28 6.64 22.14
N VAL A 116 2.66 7.18 23.18
CA VAL A 116 3.35 7.65 24.39
C VAL A 116 3.87 6.46 25.21
N LYS A 117 3.00 5.49 25.52
CA LYS A 117 3.32 4.34 26.37
C LYS A 117 4.50 3.54 25.86
N TYR A 118 4.62 3.37 24.54
CA TYR A 118 5.70 2.61 23.91
C TYR A 118 6.83 3.48 23.38
N ASN A 119 6.86 4.76 23.77
CA ASN A 119 7.89 5.74 23.36
C ASN A 119 8.14 5.72 21.84
N ILE A 120 7.06 5.64 21.04
CA ILE A 120 7.15 5.62 19.58
C ILE A 120 7.67 6.96 19.07
N ARG A 121 8.68 6.91 18.20
CA ARG A 121 9.31 8.09 17.57
C ARG A 121 9.05 8.19 16.09
N TYR A 122 8.53 7.14 15.48
CA TYR A 122 8.30 7.03 14.05
C TYR A 122 6.89 6.52 13.78
N ALA A 123 6.14 7.20 12.94
CA ALA A 123 4.79 6.81 12.56
C ALA A 123 4.59 6.97 11.04
N ALA A 124 3.90 6.00 10.45
CA ALA A 124 3.39 6.06 9.09
C ALA A 124 1.86 6.08 9.15
N CYS A 125 1.21 6.99 8.45
CA CYS A 125 -0.25 7.16 8.50
C CYS A 125 -0.86 6.90 7.13
N PHE A 126 -1.72 5.88 7.07
CA PHE A 126 -2.55 5.58 5.90
C PHE A 126 -4.01 5.78 6.28
N ALA A 127 -4.47 6.99 6.05
CA ALA A 127 -5.82 7.46 6.39
C ALA A 127 -6.28 8.48 5.36
N PHE A 128 -7.58 8.59 5.17
CA PHE A 128 -8.22 9.48 4.20
C PHE A 128 -9.11 10.54 4.85
N SER A 129 -9.49 10.37 6.13
CA SER A 129 -10.23 11.37 6.87
C SER A 129 -9.34 12.59 7.19
N PRO A 130 -9.67 13.80 6.68
CA PRO A 130 -8.89 15.00 7.01
C PRO A 130 -8.85 15.29 8.51
N LEU A 131 -9.93 15.01 9.23
CA LEU A 131 -9.98 15.19 10.68
C LEU A 131 -8.95 14.30 11.39
N LEU A 132 -8.90 13.00 11.06
CA LEU A 132 -7.92 12.08 11.65
C LEU A 132 -6.48 12.46 11.28
N GLN A 133 -6.26 12.89 10.04
CA GLN A 133 -4.95 13.36 9.57
C GLN A 133 -4.49 14.61 10.35
N GLU A 134 -5.39 15.59 10.57
CA GLU A 134 -5.10 16.78 11.34
C GLU A 134 -4.78 16.45 12.81
N GLU A 135 -5.62 15.67 13.47
CA GLU A 135 -5.47 15.37 14.88
C GLU A 135 -4.21 14.56 15.17
N ILE A 136 -3.93 13.51 14.36
CA ILE A 136 -2.70 12.73 14.55
C ILE A 136 -1.45 13.55 14.18
N GLY A 137 -1.52 14.38 13.16
CA GLY A 137 -0.42 15.27 12.78
C GLY A 137 -0.08 16.27 13.87
N ASN A 138 -1.07 16.92 14.46
CA ASN A 138 -0.89 17.85 15.59
C ASN A 138 -0.30 17.14 16.80
N PHE A 139 -0.80 15.94 17.11
CA PHE A 139 -0.26 15.13 18.20
C PHE A 139 1.20 14.74 17.99
N CYS A 140 1.56 14.26 16.80
CA CYS A 140 2.93 13.88 16.44
C CYS A 140 3.87 15.08 16.51
N LYS A 141 3.46 16.23 15.96
CA LYS A 141 4.23 17.48 15.98
C LYS A 141 4.52 17.97 17.41
N ALA A 142 3.51 17.93 18.28
CA ALA A 142 3.65 18.36 19.68
C ALA A 142 4.59 17.46 20.49
N ARG A 143 4.90 16.25 20.03
CA ARG A 143 5.74 15.24 20.73
C ARG A 143 7.00 14.86 20.00
N ASP A 144 7.35 15.58 18.95
CA ASP A 144 8.54 15.29 18.13
C ASP A 144 8.55 13.84 17.61
N ILE A 145 7.38 13.36 17.18
CA ILE A 145 7.23 12.07 16.51
C ILE A 145 7.31 12.32 15.00
N ALA A 146 8.30 11.72 14.35
CA ALA A 146 8.42 11.79 12.90
C ALA A 146 7.23 11.04 12.26
N LEU A 147 6.48 11.73 11.40
CA LEU A 147 5.30 11.20 10.74
C LEU A 147 5.47 11.27 9.23
N CYS A 148 5.10 10.20 8.52
CA CYS A 148 4.99 10.16 7.07
C CYS A 148 3.56 9.72 6.68
N TYR A 149 2.90 10.50 5.83
CA TYR A 149 1.60 10.11 5.27
C TYR A 149 1.79 9.22 4.04
N ILE A 150 0.81 8.34 3.80
CA ILE A 150 0.79 7.42 2.67
C ILE A 150 -0.49 7.67 1.89
N GLU A 151 -0.37 7.84 0.58
CA GLU A 151 -1.41 8.08 -0.43
C GLU A 151 -2.14 9.41 -0.28
N ASP A 152 -2.50 9.84 0.91
CA ASP A 152 -3.28 11.07 1.11
C ASP A 152 -2.82 11.87 2.32
N SER A 153 -2.90 13.19 2.22
CA SER A 153 -2.67 14.11 3.32
C SER A 153 -3.28 15.49 3.05
N CYS A 154 -4.10 15.95 3.98
CA CYS A 154 -4.53 17.35 4.03
C CYS A 154 -3.42 18.30 4.53
N ARG A 155 -2.29 17.75 5.01
CA ARG A 155 -1.19 18.49 5.62
C ARG A 155 0.00 18.65 4.68
N ASN A 156 0.68 19.79 4.83
CA ASN A 156 1.88 20.12 4.05
C ASN A 156 3.16 20.20 4.90
N ASP A 157 3.07 19.90 6.19
CA ASP A 157 4.20 19.97 7.13
C ASP A 157 4.82 18.60 7.47
N PHE A 158 4.34 17.52 6.82
CA PHE A 158 4.89 16.18 6.92
C PHE A 158 5.15 15.57 5.54
N PRO A 159 6.11 14.63 5.42
CA PRO A 159 6.31 13.86 4.19
C PRO A 159 5.06 13.11 3.76
N LEU A 160 4.91 12.96 2.43
CA LEU A 160 3.89 12.12 1.80
C LEU A 160 4.52 11.23 0.74
N VAL A 161 4.25 9.93 0.78
CA VAL A 161 4.50 8.99 -0.32
C VAL A 161 3.18 8.70 -1.02
N TYR A 162 3.15 8.71 -2.36
CA TYR A 162 1.89 8.56 -3.10
C TYR A 162 2.07 8.08 -4.53
N SER A 163 1.02 7.47 -5.09
CA SER A 163 0.98 6.95 -6.45
C SER A 163 0.76 8.06 -7.49
N ASP A 164 1.34 7.89 -8.69
CA ASP A 164 1.05 8.72 -9.85
C ASP A 164 -0.22 8.24 -10.57
N ASP A 165 -1.34 8.46 -9.92
CA ASP A 165 -2.64 8.02 -10.41
C ASP A 165 -3.11 8.86 -11.60
N GLN A 166 -2.74 10.14 -11.64
CA GLN A 166 -3.09 11.02 -12.76
C GLN A 166 -2.43 10.58 -14.06
N ALA A 167 -1.11 10.30 -14.03
CA ALA A 167 -0.40 9.83 -15.20
C ALA A 167 -0.92 8.45 -15.67
N ALA A 168 -1.14 7.53 -14.74
CA ALA A 168 -1.67 6.20 -15.06
C ALA A 168 -3.04 6.28 -15.73
N THR A 169 -3.96 7.08 -15.19
CA THR A 169 -5.31 7.21 -15.74
C THR A 169 -5.31 7.89 -17.12
N ARG A 170 -4.46 8.92 -17.29
CA ARG A 170 -4.26 9.58 -18.59
C ARG A 170 -3.77 8.58 -19.65
N GLU A 171 -2.85 7.70 -19.29
CA GLU A 171 -2.32 6.69 -20.19
C GLU A 171 -3.37 5.61 -20.52
N ILE A 172 -4.22 5.21 -19.59
CA ILE A 172 -5.37 4.34 -19.88
C ILE A 172 -6.27 4.96 -20.95
N VAL A 173 -6.59 6.26 -20.83
CA VAL A 173 -7.41 6.95 -21.85
C VAL A 173 -6.75 6.92 -23.23
N ARG A 174 -5.43 7.18 -23.32
CA ARG A 174 -4.68 7.09 -24.57
C ARG A 174 -4.77 5.71 -25.19
N LYS A 175 -4.60 4.67 -24.36
CA LYS A 175 -4.70 3.27 -24.79
C LYS A 175 -6.11 2.96 -25.30
N LEU A 176 -7.15 3.31 -24.55
CA LEU A 176 -8.54 3.10 -24.95
C LEU A 176 -8.86 3.84 -26.26
N PHE A 177 -8.31 5.06 -26.43
CA PHE A 177 -8.49 5.82 -27.64
C PHE A 177 -7.80 5.15 -28.86
N ALA A 178 -6.58 4.62 -28.69
CA ALA A 178 -5.86 3.88 -29.71
C ALA A 178 -6.58 2.59 -30.12
N GLU A 179 -7.29 1.94 -29.19
CA GLU A 179 -8.15 0.78 -29.43
C GLU A 179 -9.51 1.13 -30.06
N GLY A 180 -9.77 2.41 -30.33
CA GLY A 180 -11.01 2.87 -30.99
C GLY A 180 -12.15 3.28 -30.04
N HIS A 181 -11.99 3.17 -28.73
CA HIS A 181 -13.00 3.58 -27.79
C HIS A 181 -13.15 5.10 -27.71
N ARG A 182 -14.38 5.59 -27.74
CA ARG A 182 -14.72 7.02 -27.66
C ARG A 182 -15.74 7.31 -26.58
N ARG A 183 -16.49 6.29 -26.15
CA ARG A 183 -17.50 6.36 -25.11
C ARG A 183 -16.94 5.67 -23.85
N ILE A 184 -16.31 6.48 -23.01
CA ILE A 184 -15.59 6.03 -21.80
C ILE A 184 -16.40 6.45 -20.59
N ALA A 185 -16.79 5.48 -19.75
CA ALA A 185 -17.45 5.72 -18.47
C ALA A 185 -16.47 5.62 -17.31
N VAL A 186 -16.78 6.31 -16.23
CA VAL A 186 -16.02 6.30 -14.97
C VAL A 186 -16.90 5.74 -13.86
N VAL A 187 -16.34 4.81 -13.08
CA VAL A 187 -17.00 4.25 -11.87
C VAL A 187 -16.09 4.54 -10.68
N LYS A 188 -16.51 5.46 -9.81
CA LYS A 188 -15.69 6.01 -8.73
C LYS A 188 -16.42 6.01 -7.39
N PRO A 189 -15.71 6.14 -6.24
CA PRO A 189 -16.36 6.50 -4.98
C PRO A 189 -16.95 7.92 -5.07
N GLU A 190 -17.94 8.21 -4.25
CA GLU A 190 -18.52 9.55 -4.16
C GLU A 190 -17.51 10.57 -3.63
N ASP A 191 -16.64 10.14 -2.71
CA ASP A 191 -15.68 11.00 -2.03
C ASP A 191 -14.66 11.65 -2.97
N ASP A 192 -14.40 12.94 -2.74
CA ASP A 192 -13.34 13.70 -3.41
C ASP A 192 -11.99 13.60 -2.65
N ILE A 193 -11.61 12.37 -2.28
CA ILE A 193 -10.29 12.11 -1.73
C ILE A 193 -9.22 12.20 -2.83
N ARG A 194 -7.97 12.44 -2.43
CA ARG A 194 -6.88 12.75 -3.36
C ARG A 194 -6.81 11.80 -4.56
N TYR A 195 -6.79 10.48 -4.36
CA TYR A 195 -6.67 9.54 -5.48
C TYR A 195 -7.87 9.61 -6.43
N SER A 196 -9.08 9.87 -5.91
CA SER A 196 -10.29 10.03 -6.73
C SER A 196 -10.19 11.26 -7.61
N VAL A 197 -9.75 12.39 -7.04
CA VAL A 197 -9.54 13.65 -7.77
C VAL A 197 -8.45 13.49 -8.84
N GLU A 198 -7.31 12.89 -8.51
CA GLU A 198 -6.22 12.70 -9.47
C GLU A 198 -6.58 11.77 -10.62
N ARG A 199 -7.30 10.67 -10.33
CA ARG A 199 -7.82 9.79 -11.38
C ARG A 199 -8.80 10.50 -12.29
N CYS A 200 -9.71 11.30 -11.75
CA CYS A 200 -10.60 12.16 -12.56
C CYS A 200 -9.82 13.14 -13.43
N ASN A 201 -8.81 13.81 -12.86
CA ASN A 201 -7.96 14.76 -13.60
C ASN A 201 -7.20 14.04 -14.73
N GLY A 202 -6.72 12.81 -14.49
CA GLY A 202 -6.08 11.99 -15.50
C GLY A 202 -7.02 11.62 -16.65
N VAL A 203 -8.27 11.21 -16.34
CA VAL A 203 -9.28 10.96 -17.37
C VAL A 203 -9.54 12.22 -18.18
N ALA A 204 -9.79 13.35 -17.51
CA ALA A 204 -10.09 14.62 -18.18
C ALA A 204 -8.93 15.08 -19.08
N ALA A 205 -7.69 15.01 -18.58
CA ALA A 205 -6.49 15.37 -19.34
C ALA A 205 -6.29 14.44 -20.55
N GLY A 206 -6.49 13.12 -20.36
CA GLY A 206 -6.38 12.17 -21.45
C GLY A 206 -7.43 12.40 -22.54
N LEU A 207 -8.68 12.65 -22.19
CA LEU A 207 -9.75 12.94 -23.13
C LEU A 207 -9.50 14.25 -23.89
N GLN A 208 -8.99 15.27 -23.18
CA GLN A 208 -8.68 16.59 -23.78
C GLN A 208 -7.64 16.49 -24.91
N GLU A 209 -6.68 15.58 -24.83
CA GLU A 209 -5.69 15.34 -25.89
C GLU A 209 -6.32 14.99 -27.25
N PHE A 210 -7.51 14.42 -27.19
CA PHE A 210 -8.27 14.01 -28.38
C PHE A 210 -9.48 14.91 -28.66
N GLY A 211 -9.56 16.08 -28.03
CA GLY A 211 -10.67 17.02 -28.22
C GLY A 211 -11.99 16.55 -27.60
N LEU A 212 -11.95 15.54 -26.70
CA LEU A 212 -13.11 15.00 -26.03
C LEU A 212 -13.24 15.55 -24.60
N LYS A 213 -14.45 15.43 -24.04
CA LYS A 213 -14.72 15.70 -22.64
C LYS A 213 -15.42 14.48 -22.01
N LEU A 214 -15.21 14.28 -20.72
CA LEU A 214 -15.94 13.28 -19.98
C LEU A 214 -17.43 13.64 -19.97
N ASN A 215 -18.26 12.70 -20.41
CA ASN A 215 -19.72 12.89 -20.38
C ASN A 215 -20.21 12.72 -18.93
N PRO A 216 -20.83 13.73 -18.34
CA PRO A 216 -21.33 13.62 -16.96
C PRO A 216 -22.33 12.48 -16.74
N LEU A 217 -23.06 12.07 -17.79
CA LEU A 217 -24.00 10.94 -17.74
C LEU A 217 -23.31 9.58 -17.66
N TRP A 218 -21.99 9.52 -17.87
CA TRP A 218 -21.17 8.31 -17.79
C TRP A 218 -20.24 8.31 -16.57
N ILE A 219 -20.68 8.97 -15.50
CA ILE A 219 -20.01 8.96 -14.21
C ILE A 219 -20.96 8.30 -13.21
N SER A 220 -20.57 7.15 -12.69
CA SER A 220 -21.21 6.51 -11.55
C SER A 220 -20.35 6.79 -10.30
N ALA A 221 -20.91 7.53 -9.34
CA ALA A 221 -20.21 7.99 -8.15
C ALA A 221 -21.09 7.75 -6.93
N HIS A 222 -20.83 6.67 -6.19
CA HIS A 222 -21.64 6.24 -5.05
C HIS A 222 -20.78 5.73 -3.90
N HIS A 223 -21.25 5.94 -2.67
CA HIS A 223 -20.69 5.30 -1.48
C HIS A 223 -21.06 3.83 -1.40
N ASP A 224 -22.37 3.53 -1.61
CA ASP A 224 -22.86 2.17 -1.60
C ASP A 224 -22.51 1.48 -2.92
N PRO A 225 -21.76 0.38 -2.88
CA PRO A 225 -21.46 -0.40 -4.08
C PRO A 225 -22.72 -0.87 -4.84
N VAL A 226 -23.84 -1.08 -4.17
CA VAL A 226 -25.08 -1.54 -4.80
C VAL A 226 -25.67 -0.50 -5.75
N GLU A 227 -25.51 0.79 -5.46
CA GLU A 227 -26.03 1.88 -6.29
C GLU A 227 -25.35 1.94 -7.66
N HIS A 228 -24.09 1.51 -7.79
CA HIS A 228 -23.42 1.40 -9.09
C HIS A 228 -24.13 0.44 -10.04
N PHE A 229 -24.75 -0.64 -9.54
CA PHE A 229 -25.44 -1.58 -10.41
C PHE A 229 -26.60 -0.94 -11.17
N ALA A 230 -27.34 -0.02 -10.56
CA ALA A 230 -28.43 0.69 -11.22
C ALA A 230 -27.94 1.51 -12.43
N ASP A 231 -26.84 2.27 -12.24
CA ASP A 231 -26.22 3.03 -13.33
C ASP A 231 -25.72 2.11 -14.44
N LEU A 232 -24.98 1.05 -14.07
CA LEU A 232 -24.42 0.09 -15.01
C LEU A 232 -25.52 -0.62 -15.83
N GLU A 233 -26.58 -1.06 -15.18
CA GLU A 233 -27.72 -1.68 -15.85
C GLU A 233 -28.40 -0.69 -16.82
N SER A 234 -28.58 0.56 -16.42
CA SER A 234 -29.14 1.60 -17.28
C SER A 234 -28.28 1.82 -18.54
N TRP A 235 -26.95 1.86 -18.39
CA TRP A 235 -26.04 2.04 -19.52
C TRP A 235 -26.01 0.82 -20.46
N PHE A 236 -26.04 -0.40 -19.92
CA PHE A 236 -26.04 -1.61 -20.74
C PHE A 236 -27.37 -1.89 -21.44
N HIS A 237 -28.48 -1.26 -21.00
CA HIS A 237 -29.77 -1.28 -21.73
C HIS A 237 -29.77 -0.34 -22.96
N LEU A 238 -28.84 0.62 -23.04
CA LEU A 238 -28.73 1.48 -24.22
C LEU A 238 -28.32 0.67 -25.46
N PRO A 239 -28.75 1.12 -26.67
CA PRO A 239 -28.26 0.57 -27.92
C PRO A 239 -26.72 0.55 -27.97
N GLU A 240 -26.16 -0.40 -28.73
CA GLU A 240 -24.70 -0.56 -28.82
C GLU A 240 -23.96 0.70 -29.27
N GLU A 241 -24.58 1.45 -30.16
CA GLU A 241 -24.07 2.71 -30.68
C GLU A 241 -24.08 3.87 -29.67
N GLU A 242 -24.87 3.77 -28.61
CA GLU A 242 -25.05 4.83 -27.61
C GLU A 242 -24.34 4.54 -26.29
N ARG A 243 -24.24 3.26 -25.90
CA ARG A 243 -23.70 2.86 -24.59
C ARG A 243 -22.18 3.08 -24.48
N PRO A 244 -21.63 3.23 -23.25
CA PRO A 244 -20.19 3.18 -23.01
C PRO A 244 -19.59 1.85 -23.50
N THR A 245 -18.42 1.93 -24.13
CA THR A 245 -17.66 0.77 -24.60
C THR A 245 -16.36 0.55 -23.82
N ALA A 246 -16.03 1.46 -22.92
CA ALA A 246 -14.90 1.32 -22.03
C ALA A 246 -15.21 1.91 -20.64
N PHE A 247 -14.66 1.30 -19.62
CA PHE A 247 -14.86 1.66 -18.22
C PHE A 247 -13.54 1.84 -17.51
N ILE A 248 -13.37 2.98 -16.83
CA ILE A 248 -12.27 3.25 -15.92
C ILE A 248 -12.85 3.23 -14.51
N CYS A 249 -12.56 2.15 -13.78
CA CYS A 249 -13.03 1.92 -12.43
C CYS A 249 -11.94 2.29 -11.43
N PHE A 250 -12.28 3.06 -10.39
CA PHE A 250 -11.28 3.59 -9.45
C PHE A 250 -10.77 2.56 -8.43
N ASP A 251 -11.25 1.35 -8.48
CA ASP A 251 -10.67 0.16 -7.85
C ASP A 251 -11.17 -1.12 -8.53
N ASP A 252 -10.55 -2.23 -8.18
CA ASP A 252 -10.88 -3.53 -8.75
C ASP A 252 -12.24 -4.07 -8.28
N ASN A 253 -12.79 -3.62 -7.15
CA ASN A 253 -14.14 -4.01 -6.73
C ASN A 253 -15.19 -3.42 -7.68
N ARG A 254 -15.02 -2.15 -8.06
CA ARG A 254 -15.87 -1.48 -9.05
C ARG A 254 -15.67 -2.09 -10.44
N ALA A 255 -14.46 -2.47 -10.79
CA ALA A 255 -14.20 -3.19 -12.03
C ALA A 255 -14.92 -4.56 -12.08
N ALA A 256 -14.99 -5.26 -10.94
CA ALA A 256 -15.76 -6.49 -10.81
C ALA A 256 -17.26 -6.27 -11.01
N GLN A 257 -17.80 -5.18 -10.49
CA GLN A 257 -19.22 -4.83 -10.69
C GLN A 257 -19.54 -4.59 -12.16
N VAL A 258 -18.71 -3.82 -12.87
CA VAL A 258 -18.84 -3.62 -14.32
C VAL A 258 -18.76 -4.96 -15.05
N LEU A 259 -17.77 -5.79 -14.72
CA LEU A 259 -17.56 -7.11 -15.32
C LEU A 259 -18.80 -8.01 -15.15
N ILE A 260 -19.29 -8.17 -13.91
CA ILE A 260 -20.45 -9.02 -13.60
C ILE A 260 -21.68 -8.52 -14.35
N THR A 261 -21.92 -7.21 -14.36
CA THR A 261 -23.07 -6.63 -15.06
C THR A 261 -22.94 -6.84 -16.56
N ALA A 262 -21.79 -6.56 -17.16
CA ALA A 262 -21.57 -6.78 -18.60
C ALA A 262 -21.84 -8.25 -19.00
N LEU A 263 -21.36 -9.21 -18.19
CA LEU A 263 -21.60 -10.64 -18.44
C LEU A 263 -23.10 -11.01 -18.36
N ARG A 264 -23.85 -10.43 -17.42
CA ARG A 264 -25.32 -10.62 -17.32
C ARG A 264 -26.06 -10.12 -18.57
N PHE A 265 -25.52 -9.07 -19.21
CA PHE A 265 -26.04 -8.54 -20.47
C PHE A 265 -25.48 -9.21 -21.73
N GLY A 266 -24.69 -10.29 -21.59
CA GLY A 266 -24.11 -11.03 -22.71
C GLY A 266 -23.02 -10.24 -23.46
N ILE A 267 -22.45 -9.22 -22.85
CA ILE A 267 -21.41 -8.37 -23.47
C ILE A 267 -20.07 -9.08 -23.39
N ARG A 268 -19.38 -9.16 -24.53
CA ARG A 268 -18.08 -9.80 -24.63
C ARG A 268 -16.97 -8.87 -24.14
N ILE A 269 -16.16 -9.38 -23.22
CA ILE A 269 -14.99 -8.69 -22.68
C ILE A 269 -13.75 -9.49 -23.08
N PRO A 270 -12.72 -8.89 -23.67
CA PRO A 270 -12.54 -7.45 -23.91
C PRO A 270 -13.10 -6.93 -25.23
N ASP A 271 -13.69 -7.77 -26.10
CA ASP A 271 -13.95 -7.47 -27.51
C ASP A 271 -14.94 -6.30 -27.71
N SER A 272 -16.04 -6.30 -26.97
CA SER A 272 -17.10 -5.29 -27.08
C SER A 272 -17.08 -4.26 -25.96
N CYS A 273 -16.32 -4.54 -24.89
CA CYS A 273 -16.21 -3.66 -23.72
C CYS A 273 -14.86 -3.84 -23.05
N ARG A 274 -14.17 -2.72 -22.84
CA ARG A 274 -12.90 -2.68 -22.11
C ARG A 274 -13.12 -2.21 -20.68
N ILE A 275 -12.42 -2.85 -19.74
CA ILE A 275 -12.52 -2.50 -18.32
C ILE A 275 -11.11 -2.36 -17.76
N PHE A 276 -10.85 -1.25 -17.06
CA PHE A 276 -9.64 -1.03 -16.28
C PHE A 276 -10.00 -0.77 -14.82
N GLY A 277 -9.31 -1.43 -13.91
CA GLY A 277 -9.37 -1.22 -12.46
C GLY A 277 -8.08 -0.68 -11.89
N PHE A 278 -8.01 -0.61 -10.57
CA PHE A 278 -6.82 -0.23 -9.80
C PHE A 278 -6.64 -1.21 -8.63
N GLY A 279 -5.37 -1.56 -8.33
CA GLY A 279 -5.01 -2.41 -7.20
C GLY A 279 -4.56 -3.81 -7.56
N ASN A 280 -4.70 -4.25 -8.82
CA ASN A 280 -4.21 -5.55 -9.33
C ASN A 280 -4.72 -6.78 -8.54
N THR A 281 -5.89 -6.67 -7.92
CA THR A 281 -6.48 -7.77 -7.15
C THR A 281 -7.33 -8.68 -8.01
N LEU A 282 -8.18 -8.09 -8.85
CA LEU A 282 -9.10 -8.82 -9.70
C LEU A 282 -8.39 -9.58 -10.83
N ALA A 283 -7.45 -8.91 -11.52
CA ALA A 283 -6.70 -9.49 -12.61
C ALA A 283 -5.83 -10.69 -12.17
N ARG A 284 -5.31 -10.65 -10.92
CA ARG A 284 -4.56 -11.77 -10.34
C ARG A 284 -5.42 -12.98 -9.96
N GLN A 285 -6.66 -12.74 -9.53
CA GLN A 285 -7.49 -13.78 -8.92
C GLN A 285 -8.39 -14.50 -9.91
N LEU A 286 -8.85 -13.83 -10.96
CA LEU A 286 -9.95 -14.32 -11.78
C LEU A 286 -9.58 -14.72 -13.21
N TYR A 287 -8.35 -14.52 -13.67
CA TYR A 287 -7.94 -14.76 -15.08
C TYR A 287 -8.88 -14.10 -16.11
N TYR A 288 -9.58 -13.04 -15.71
CA TYR A 288 -10.48 -12.32 -16.59
C TYR A 288 -9.74 -11.24 -17.37
N PRO A 289 -10.14 -10.94 -18.60
CA PRO A 289 -9.52 -9.95 -19.45
C PRO A 289 -9.87 -8.50 -19.02
N VAL A 290 -9.57 -8.16 -17.77
CA VAL A 290 -9.70 -6.84 -17.19
C VAL A 290 -8.29 -6.25 -17.02
N GLY A 291 -8.07 -5.06 -17.55
CA GLY A 291 -6.84 -4.30 -17.31
C GLY A 291 -6.82 -3.73 -15.90
N THR A 292 -5.64 -3.47 -15.37
CA THR A 292 -5.50 -2.89 -14.03
C THR A 292 -4.27 -2.00 -13.92
N VAL A 293 -4.32 -1.05 -12.99
CA VAL A 293 -3.16 -0.26 -12.56
C VAL A 293 -2.57 -0.89 -11.32
N VAL A 294 -1.27 -1.18 -11.38
CA VAL A 294 -0.48 -1.68 -10.26
C VAL A 294 0.25 -0.51 -9.63
N GLN A 295 -0.14 -0.13 -8.45
CA GLN A 295 0.52 0.90 -7.67
C GLN A 295 1.71 0.31 -6.92
N ALA A 296 2.73 1.12 -6.66
CA ALA A 296 3.98 0.67 -6.06
C ALA A 296 3.91 0.65 -4.52
N PHE A 297 2.83 0.13 -3.93
CA PHE A 297 2.57 0.17 -2.49
C PHE A 297 3.66 -0.49 -1.65
N GLU A 298 4.21 -1.62 -2.08
CA GLU A 298 5.32 -2.27 -1.39
C GLU A 298 6.55 -1.35 -1.34
N LYS A 299 6.91 -0.73 -2.48
CA LYS A 299 8.03 0.23 -2.53
C LYS A 299 7.78 1.49 -1.70
N MET A 300 6.54 1.95 -1.61
CA MET A 300 6.17 3.05 -0.69
C MET A 300 6.39 2.65 0.76
N GLY A 301 5.95 1.44 1.15
CA GLY A 301 6.20 0.89 2.49
C GLY A 301 7.68 0.80 2.82
N GLU A 302 8.52 0.35 1.88
CA GLU A 302 9.98 0.32 2.03
C GLU A 302 10.57 1.72 2.22
N ALA A 303 10.14 2.69 1.40
CA ALA A 303 10.66 4.06 1.46
C ALA A 303 10.31 4.80 2.75
N VAL A 304 9.19 4.48 3.37
CA VAL A 304 8.72 5.12 4.62
C VAL A 304 9.77 5.04 5.73
N LEU A 305 10.46 3.90 5.89
CA LEU A 305 11.50 3.75 6.92
C LEU A 305 12.66 4.75 6.70
N ASP A 306 13.15 4.85 5.47
CA ASP A 306 14.28 5.72 5.15
C ASP A 306 13.91 7.21 5.28
N ILE A 307 12.67 7.55 4.93
CA ILE A 307 12.11 8.90 5.10
C ILE A 307 12.04 9.25 6.60
N LEU A 308 11.44 8.38 7.41
CA LEU A 308 11.27 8.62 8.85
C LEU A 308 12.58 8.66 9.62
N THR A 309 13.58 7.88 9.19
CA THR A 309 14.91 7.84 9.86
C THR A 309 15.89 8.88 9.32
N GLY A 310 15.46 9.73 8.36
CA GLY A 310 16.30 10.82 7.82
C GLY A 310 17.45 10.35 6.93
N LYS A 311 17.38 9.16 6.36
CA LYS A 311 18.37 8.65 5.40
C LYS A 311 18.19 9.25 4.00
N THR A 312 17.01 9.78 3.70
CA THR A 312 16.73 10.50 2.45
C THR A 312 17.23 11.96 2.55
N GLU A 313 18.01 12.41 1.57
CA GLU A 313 18.74 13.69 1.60
C GLU A 313 17.90 14.96 1.50
N ASN A 314 16.57 14.89 1.44
CA ASN A 314 15.72 16.07 1.21
C ASN A 314 15.34 16.78 2.52
N LYS A 315 16.21 17.71 2.98
CA LYS A 315 16.10 18.40 4.28
C LYS A 315 15.34 19.74 4.25
N THR A 316 14.76 20.19 3.13
CA THR A 316 14.36 21.60 3.01
C THR A 316 12.85 21.89 2.95
N ALA A 317 11.98 20.88 2.87
CA ALA A 317 10.52 21.00 3.05
C ALA A 317 9.95 19.59 3.23
N PRO A 318 8.73 19.41 3.74
CA PRO A 318 8.11 18.09 3.76
C PRO A 318 8.02 17.57 2.33
N ALA A 319 8.85 16.57 2.03
CA ALA A 319 9.02 16.09 0.67
C ALA A 319 7.81 15.28 0.22
N ARG A 320 7.43 15.48 -1.03
CA ARG A 320 6.39 14.70 -1.73
C ARG A 320 7.08 13.67 -2.59
N TYR A 321 6.90 12.39 -2.30
CA TYR A 321 7.54 11.28 -3.01
C TYR A 321 6.52 10.59 -3.90
N LEU A 322 6.63 10.85 -5.21
CA LEU A 322 5.77 10.28 -6.23
C LEU A 322 6.31 8.92 -6.67
N PHE A 323 5.45 7.90 -6.63
CA PHE A 323 5.76 6.56 -7.10
C PHE A 323 5.01 6.26 -8.40
N PRO A 324 5.70 5.88 -9.48
CA PRO A 324 5.04 5.55 -10.74
C PRO A 324 4.20 4.29 -10.59
N SER A 325 3.05 4.28 -11.26
CA SER A 325 2.16 3.14 -11.36
C SER A 325 2.36 2.43 -12.70
N GLU A 326 2.20 1.10 -12.72
CA GLU A 326 2.31 0.27 -13.92
C GLU A 326 0.91 -0.10 -14.44
N ILE A 327 0.66 0.05 -15.72
CA ILE A 327 -0.57 -0.43 -16.35
C ILE A 327 -0.34 -1.86 -16.83
N LYS A 328 -1.11 -2.80 -16.30
CA LYS A 328 -1.17 -4.17 -16.81
C LYS A 328 -2.43 -4.34 -17.65
N ASP A 329 -2.22 -4.77 -18.87
CA ASP A 329 -3.32 -5.08 -19.77
C ASP A 329 -4.00 -6.39 -19.38
N ALA A 330 -5.22 -6.56 -19.89
CA ALA A 330 -5.93 -7.81 -19.85
C ALA A 330 -5.06 -8.93 -20.45
N GLN A 331 -4.88 -10.02 -19.71
CA GLN A 331 -4.18 -11.18 -20.27
C GLN A 331 -5.08 -11.87 -21.30
N PRO A 332 -4.55 -12.27 -22.47
CA PRO A 332 -5.31 -13.09 -23.40
C PRO A 332 -5.76 -14.37 -22.72
N LYS A 333 -6.95 -14.90 -23.10
CA LYS A 333 -7.37 -16.22 -22.66
C LYS A 333 -6.23 -17.20 -22.94
N PRO A 334 -5.89 -18.10 -21.98
CA PRO A 334 -5.04 -19.23 -22.31
C PRO A 334 -5.72 -20.00 -23.44
N ASP A 335 -5.00 -20.22 -24.54
CA ASP A 335 -5.50 -20.94 -25.69
C ASP A 335 -6.10 -22.28 -25.26
N SER A 336 -7.36 -22.51 -25.61
CA SER A 336 -8.10 -23.74 -25.32
C SER A 336 -7.57 -24.97 -26.09
N GLU A 337 -6.44 -24.88 -26.76
CA GLU A 337 -5.92 -25.90 -27.66
C GLU A 337 -4.86 -26.87 -27.07
N THR A 338 -4.56 -26.83 -25.78
CA THR A 338 -3.54 -27.77 -25.22
C THR A 338 -4.10 -28.81 -24.24
N THR A 339 -5.40 -29.08 -24.24
CA THR A 339 -5.95 -30.23 -23.52
C THR A 339 -6.42 -31.35 -24.44
N SER A 340 -5.67 -31.68 -25.51
CA SER A 340 -5.84 -32.94 -26.20
C SER A 340 -4.92 -33.98 -25.60
N GLY A 341 -5.47 -34.89 -24.80
CA GLY A 341 -4.91 -36.22 -24.60
C GLY A 341 -4.01 -36.44 -23.41
N LYS A 342 -4.58 -36.44 -22.21
CA LYS A 342 -4.17 -37.41 -21.17
C LYS A 342 -5.42 -37.97 -20.52
N THR A 343 -5.96 -39.01 -21.10
CA THR A 343 -6.86 -39.95 -20.41
C THR A 343 -6.13 -40.50 -19.20
N CYS A 344 -6.58 -40.11 -18.02
CA CYS A 344 -6.18 -40.80 -16.79
C CYS A 344 -6.90 -42.12 -16.77
N GLY A 345 -6.20 -43.22 -17.06
CA GLY A 345 -6.67 -44.55 -16.79
C GLY A 345 -6.66 -44.78 -15.28
N ILE A 346 -7.82 -45.17 -14.75
CA ILE A 346 -8.02 -45.72 -13.40
C ILE A 346 -7.55 -47.19 -13.43
#